data_e3eca8c2630404b17c69df1a8adf4b14
#
_entry.id   e3eca8c2630404b17c69df1a8adf4b14
#
_cell.length_a   1.000
_cell.length_b   1.000
_cell.length_c   1.000
_cell.angle_alpha   90.00
_cell.angle_beta   90.00
_cell.angle_gamma   90.00
#
_symmetry.space_group_name_H-M   'P 1'
#
loop_
_entity.id
_entity.type
_entity.pdbx_description
1 polymer ?
#
loop_
_entity_poly.entity_id
_entity_poly.type
_entity_poly.pdbx_seq_one_letter_code
_entity_poly.pdbx_strand_id
1 'polypeptide(L)'
;MYRLIIALLMFLFVASPGYSQSFRDNNNMLLGKVESDGTIRNANNMRLGKIFDDGIIRDSNNMRLGTIEKDGTIRDKNNIRLGTVSSDGTVRDNNNMRLGTISSDGTVRNNNNMRVGTANGINAKYAAVLFFFELL
;
A
#
# COMPACT_ATOMS: atom_id res chain seq x y z
N MET A 1 8.70 -46.94 5.07
CA MET A 1 9.23 -46.26 6.20
C MET A 1 9.57 -44.84 5.94
N TYR A 2 10.42 -44.53 5.03
CA TYR A 2 10.79 -43.17 4.75
C TYR A 2 9.77 -42.42 3.99
N ARG A 3 8.73 -43.03 3.56
CA ARG A 3 7.69 -42.34 2.78
C ARG A 3 6.88 -41.43 3.60
N LEU A 4 6.81 -41.66 4.86
CA LEU A 4 6.00 -40.85 5.75
C LEU A 4 6.54 -39.46 5.95
N ILE A 5 7.81 -39.27 5.72
CA ILE A 5 8.43 -37.98 5.94
C ILE A 5 8.04 -36.97 4.89
N ILE A 6 7.75 -37.46 3.70
CA ILE A 6 7.41 -36.57 2.59
C ILE A 6 6.07 -35.91 2.76
N ALA A 7 5.13 -36.61 3.38
CA ALA A 7 3.79 -36.07 3.57
C ALA A 7 3.77 -34.91 4.54
N LEU A 8 4.71 -34.90 5.47
CA LEU A 8 4.72 -33.86 6.47
C LEU A 8 5.19 -32.51 5.92
N LEU A 9 6.01 -32.54 4.92
CA LEU A 9 6.52 -31.33 4.32
C LEU A 9 5.47 -30.55 3.57
N MET A 10 4.47 -31.23 3.06
CA MET A 10 3.43 -30.56 2.32
C MET A 10 2.55 -29.69 3.18
N PHE A 11 2.53 -29.96 4.45
CA PHE A 11 1.68 -29.21 5.35
C PHE A 11 2.13 -27.79 5.56
N LEU A 12 3.41 -27.56 5.44
CA LEU A 12 3.96 -26.24 5.68
C LEU A 12 3.57 -25.23 4.61
N PHE A 13 3.15 -25.72 3.48
CA PHE A 13 2.75 -24.85 2.41
C PHE A 13 1.39 -24.24 2.58
N VAL A 14 0.55 -24.89 3.33
CA VAL A 14 -0.82 -24.47 3.45
C VAL A 14 -0.98 -23.33 4.42
N ALA A 15 0.07 -23.00 5.11
CA ALA A 15 -0.03 -22.09 6.24
C ALA A 15 0.21 -20.65 5.90
N SER A 16 0.00 -20.21 4.69
CA SER A 16 0.15 -18.79 4.47
C SER A 16 -1.07 -18.23 3.79
N PRO A 17 -2.15 -18.16 4.52
CA PRO A 17 -3.29 -17.44 4.01
C PRO A 17 -2.89 -15.99 3.81
N GLY A 18 -3.44 -15.37 2.82
CA GLY A 18 -3.27 -13.96 2.67
C GLY A 18 -3.74 -13.25 3.92
N TYR A 19 -2.86 -12.56 4.58
CA TYR A 19 -3.23 -11.75 5.71
C TYR A 19 -3.10 -10.28 5.34
N SER A 20 -3.88 -9.47 6.01
CA SER A 20 -3.90 -8.04 5.76
C SER A 20 -2.82 -7.33 6.56
N GLN A 21 -2.40 -6.18 6.04
CA GLN A 21 -1.42 -5.32 6.68
C GLN A 21 -2.08 -4.00 7.02
N SER A 22 -1.91 -3.56 8.27
CA SER A 22 -2.59 -2.38 8.79
C SER A 22 -1.80 -1.12 8.54
N PHE A 23 -2.50 -0.02 8.32
CA PHE A 23 -1.89 1.31 8.34
C PHE A 23 -2.56 2.14 9.42
N ARG A 24 -1.75 2.97 10.10
CA ARG A 24 -2.16 3.69 11.29
C ARG A 24 -1.72 5.14 11.22
N ASP A 25 -2.40 5.99 11.97
CA ASP A 25 -2.04 7.40 12.06
C ASP A 25 -0.92 7.62 13.10
N ASN A 26 -0.59 8.88 13.34
CA ASN A 26 0.49 9.24 14.27
C ASN A 26 0.19 8.88 15.71
N ASN A 27 -1.06 8.73 16.07
CA ASN A 27 -1.48 8.32 17.41
C ASN A 27 -1.65 6.81 17.51
N ASN A 28 -1.19 6.08 16.52
CA ASN A 28 -1.29 4.62 16.43
C ASN A 28 -2.73 4.12 16.29
N MET A 29 -3.65 4.99 15.90
CA MET A 29 -5.02 4.60 15.64
C MET A 29 -5.13 3.91 14.28
N LEU A 30 -5.88 2.83 14.22
CA LEU A 30 -6.07 2.09 12.99
C LEU A 30 -6.83 2.93 11.97
N LEU A 31 -6.22 3.18 10.82
CA LEU A 31 -6.88 3.84 9.69
C LEU A 31 -7.51 2.82 8.75
N GLY A 32 -6.89 1.67 8.61
CA GLY A 32 -7.38 0.64 7.73
C GLY A 32 -6.36 -0.46 7.52
N LYS A 33 -6.62 -1.25 6.49
CA LYS A 33 -5.74 -2.37 6.14
C LYS A 33 -5.71 -2.60 4.64
N VAL A 34 -4.62 -3.19 4.18
CA VAL A 34 -4.43 -3.62 2.80
C VAL A 34 -4.37 -5.14 2.82
N GLU A 35 -5.29 -5.78 2.12
CA GLU A 35 -5.32 -7.24 2.04
C GLU A 35 -4.32 -7.74 0.99
N SER A 36 -4.03 -9.03 1.02
CA SER A 36 -3.03 -9.61 0.14
C SER A 36 -3.37 -9.49 -1.34
N ASP A 37 -4.66 -9.39 -1.67
CA ASP A 37 -5.12 -9.22 -3.05
C ASP A 37 -5.16 -7.75 -3.50
N GLY A 38 -4.75 -6.81 -2.63
CA GLY A 38 -4.78 -5.38 -2.90
C GLY A 38 -6.04 -4.66 -2.46
N THR A 39 -7.00 -5.37 -1.89
CA THR A 39 -8.22 -4.74 -1.37
C THR A 39 -7.88 -3.85 -0.18
N ILE A 40 -8.42 -2.65 -0.17
CA ILE A 40 -8.20 -1.67 0.88
C ILE A 40 -9.49 -1.46 1.65
N ARG A 41 -9.39 -1.57 2.97
CA ARG A 41 -10.53 -1.39 3.86
C ARG A 41 -10.20 -0.32 4.90
N ASN A 42 -11.24 0.37 5.37
CA ASN A 42 -11.07 1.35 6.44
C ASN A 42 -11.07 0.65 7.81
N ALA A 43 -10.99 1.44 8.88
CA ALA A 43 -10.96 0.92 10.25
C ALA A 43 -12.23 0.15 10.62
N ASN A 44 -13.35 0.44 9.99
CA ASN A 44 -14.61 -0.26 10.21
C ASN A 44 -14.78 -1.48 9.30
N ASN A 45 -13.70 -1.88 8.64
CA ASN A 45 -13.69 -3.03 7.72
C ASN A 45 -14.50 -2.84 6.45
N MET A 46 -14.87 -1.61 6.12
CA MET A 46 -15.59 -1.32 4.90
C MET A 46 -14.60 -1.21 3.75
N ARG A 47 -14.95 -1.80 2.61
CA ARG A 47 -14.11 -1.76 1.43
C ARG A 47 -14.08 -0.36 0.84
N LEU A 48 -12.89 0.21 0.73
CA LEU A 48 -12.70 1.51 0.09
C LEU A 48 -12.40 1.36 -1.40
N GLY A 49 -11.73 0.30 -1.76
CA GLY A 49 -11.34 0.04 -3.13
C GLY A 49 -10.29 -1.04 -3.21
N LYS A 50 -9.57 -1.04 -4.33
CA LYS A 50 -8.57 -2.06 -4.60
C LYS A 50 -7.48 -1.52 -5.51
N ILE A 51 -6.24 -1.88 -5.21
CA ILE A 51 -5.09 -1.66 -6.08
C ILE A 51 -4.79 -3.00 -6.75
N PHE A 52 -4.92 -3.03 -8.07
CA PHE A 52 -4.73 -4.25 -8.85
C PHE A 52 -3.26 -4.45 -9.19
N ASP A 53 -2.90 -5.66 -9.56
CA ASP A 53 -1.51 -6.00 -9.90
C ASP A 53 -0.96 -5.20 -11.08
N ASP A 54 -1.83 -4.75 -11.97
CA ASP A 54 -1.43 -3.91 -13.11
C ASP A 54 -1.29 -2.44 -12.74
N GLY A 55 -1.48 -2.10 -11.46
CA GLY A 55 -1.34 -0.74 -10.95
C GLY A 55 -2.61 0.11 -11.01
N ILE A 56 -3.70 -0.41 -11.56
CA ILE A 56 -4.96 0.35 -11.60
C ILE A 56 -5.57 0.39 -10.21
N ILE A 57 -6.02 1.57 -9.81
CA ILE A 57 -6.68 1.82 -8.54
C ILE A 57 -8.16 2.05 -8.82
N ARG A 58 -9.02 1.26 -8.16
CA ARG A 58 -10.48 1.40 -8.31
C ARG A 58 -11.14 1.58 -6.96
N ASP A 59 -12.25 2.29 -6.94
CA ASP A 59 -13.03 2.47 -5.72
C ASP A 59 -13.96 1.26 -5.47
N SER A 60 -14.80 1.35 -4.44
CA SER A 60 -15.72 0.27 -4.07
C SER A 60 -16.79 0.00 -5.13
N ASN A 61 -17.03 0.96 -6.01
CA ASN A 61 -17.97 0.82 -7.13
C ASN A 61 -17.27 0.38 -8.42
N ASN A 62 -16.01 -0.02 -8.30
CA ASN A 62 -15.16 -0.46 -9.41
C ASN A 62 -14.84 0.66 -10.41
N MET A 63 -14.98 1.91 -10.02
CA MET A 63 -14.62 3.05 -10.85
C MET A 63 -13.13 3.32 -10.72
N ARG A 64 -12.47 3.59 -11.85
CA ARG A 64 -11.04 3.88 -11.85
C ARG A 64 -10.76 5.22 -11.19
N LEU A 65 -9.88 5.20 -10.19
CA LEU A 65 -9.45 6.41 -9.49
C LEU A 65 -8.09 6.90 -9.99
N GLY A 66 -7.25 6.00 -10.46
CA GLY A 66 -5.92 6.35 -10.91
C GLY A 66 -5.06 5.14 -11.18
N THR A 67 -3.76 5.36 -11.30
CA THR A 67 -2.81 4.28 -11.56
C THR A 67 -1.49 4.51 -10.83
N ILE A 68 -0.82 3.40 -10.54
CA ILE A 68 0.56 3.36 -10.07
C ILE A 68 1.37 2.69 -11.15
N GLU A 69 2.31 3.41 -11.75
CA GLU A 69 3.18 2.84 -12.77
C GLU A 69 4.36 2.12 -12.14
N LYS A 70 5.00 1.26 -12.89
CA LYS A 70 6.12 0.46 -12.39
C LYS A 70 7.30 1.32 -11.94
N ASP A 71 7.49 2.47 -12.59
CA ASP A 71 8.58 3.39 -12.26
C ASP A 71 8.27 4.25 -11.03
N GLY A 72 7.10 4.08 -10.42
CA GLY A 72 6.70 4.85 -9.25
C GLY A 72 5.88 6.08 -9.54
N THR A 73 5.56 6.35 -10.80
CA THR A 73 4.68 7.48 -11.16
C THR A 73 3.25 7.15 -10.78
N ILE A 74 2.59 8.12 -10.15
CA ILE A 74 1.20 8.01 -9.74
C ILE A 74 0.37 9.01 -10.51
N ARG A 75 -0.71 8.53 -11.12
CA ARG A 75 -1.60 9.34 -11.96
C ARG A 75 -3.02 9.24 -11.47
N ASP A 76 -3.80 10.29 -11.72
CA ASP A 76 -5.22 10.29 -11.39
C ASP A 76 -6.05 9.60 -12.48
N LYS A 77 -7.37 9.64 -12.34
CA LYS A 77 -8.28 9.00 -13.29
C LYS A 77 -8.25 9.62 -14.68
N ASN A 78 -7.78 10.86 -14.80
CA ASN A 78 -7.63 11.55 -16.07
C ASN A 78 -6.24 11.39 -16.67
N ASN A 79 -5.45 10.48 -16.10
CA ASN A 79 -4.08 10.21 -16.52
C ASN A 79 -3.11 11.37 -16.26
N ILE A 80 -3.48 12.28 -15.38
CA ILE A 80 -2.64 13.39 -15.00
C ILE A 80 -1.68 12.92 -13.91
N ARG A 81 -0.39 13.22 -14.07
CA ARG A 81 0.64 12.85 -13.12
C ARG A 81 0.43 13.63 -11.82
N LEU A 82 0.29 12.89 -10.71
CA LEU A 82 0.17 13.48 -9.38
C LEU A 82 1.52 13.59 -8.68
N GLY A 83 2.42 12.66 -8.96
CA GLY A 83 3.72 12.63 -8.34
C GLY A 83 4.42 11.31 -8.54
N THR A 84 5.45 11.07 -7.73
CA THR A 84 6.28 9.87 -7.82
C THR A 84 6.67 9.34 -6.46
N VAL A 85 6.94 8.04 -6.42
CA VAL A 85 7.54 7.37 -5.27
C VAL A 85 8.84 6.74 -5.75
N SER A 86 9.95 7.21 -5.22
CA SER A 86 11.27 6.70 -5.58
C SER A 86 11.55 5.37 -4.88
N SER A 87 12.54 4.64 -5.36
CA SER A 87 12.92 3.36 -4.78
C SER A 87 13.40 3.47 -3.33
N ASP A 88 13.89 4.64 -2.94
CA ASP A 88 14.33 4.90 -1.57
C ASP A 88 13.19 5.34 -0.64
N GLY A 89 11.96 5.37 -1.14
CA GLY A 89 10.81 5.76 -0.35
C GLY A 89 10.48 7.24 -0.35
N THR A 90 11.21 8.06 -1.08
CA THR A 90 10.91 9.49 -1.19
C THR A 90 9.68 9.71 -2.06
N VAL A 91 8.74 10.49 -1.56
CA VAL A 91 7.50 10.82 -2.26
C VAL A 91 7.58 12.29 -2.70
N ARG A 92 7.33 12.54 -3.98
CA ARG A 92 7.37 13.88 -4.56
C ARG A 92 6.07 14.17 -5.29
N ASP A 93 5.72 15.45 -5.35
CA ASP A 93 4.53 15.88 -6.08
C ASP A 93 4.83 16.06 -7.57
N ASN A 94 3.87 16.60 -8.30
CA ASN A 94 4.00 16.79 -9.74
C ASN A 94 5.07 17.84 -10.11
N ASN A 95 5.39 18.73 -9.20
CA ASN A 95 6.44 19.74 -9.38
C ASN A 95 7.78 19.26 -8.88
N ASN A 96 7.89 17.98 -8.58
CA ASN A 96 9.10 17.34 -8.06
C ASN A 96 9.49 17.82 -6.67
N MET A 97 8.55 18.40 -5.93
CA MET A 97 8.78 18.80 -4.55
C MET A 97 8.54 17.62 -3.62
N ARG A 98 9.43 17.48 -2.65
CA ARG A 98 9.31 16.38 -1.69
C ARG A 98 8.11 16.59 -0.78
N LEU A 99 7.24 15.57 -0.74
CA LEU A 99 6.09 15.55 0.16
C LEU A 99 6.43 14.83 1.47
N GLY A 100 7.29 13.86 1.41
CA GLY A 100 7.67 13.08 2.58
C GLY A 100 8.40 11.81 2.19
N THR A 101 8.47 10.87 3.13
CA THR A 101 9.17 9.60 2.94
C THR A 101 8.40 8.46 3.56
N ILE A 102 8.62 7.27 3.00
CA ILE A 102 8.16 6.01 3.56
C ILE A 102 9.39 5.16 3.79
N SER A 103 9.71 4.94 5.06
CA SER A 103 10.90 4.18 5.43
C SER A 103 10.68 2.68 5.22
N SER A 104 11.76 1.93 5.18
CA SER A 104 11.68 0.48 4.99
C SER A 104 10.96 -0.23 6.14
N ASP A 105 10.93 0.37 7.32
CA ASP A 105 10.21 -0.17 8.48
C ASP A 105 8.72 0.24 8.49
N GLY A 106 8.26 0.94 7.45
CA GLY A 106 6.88 1.36 7.33
C GLY A 106 6.55 2.71 7.96
N THR A 107 7.51 3.40 8.55
CA THR A 107 7.26 4.72 9.10
C THR A 107 7.04 5.73 7.98
N VAL A 108 5.96 6.50 8.09
CA VAL A 108 5.61 7.53 7.10
C VAL A 108 5.87 8.89 7.74
N ARG A 109 6.68 9.71 7.06
CA ARG A 109 7.05 11.05 7.54
C ARG A 109 6.68 12.09 6.50
N ASN A 110 6.33 13.27 6.97
CA ASN A 110 6.01 14.38 6.07
C ASN A 110 7.29 15.12 5.65
N ASN A 111 7.13 16.22 4.93
CA ASN A 111 8.26 17.00 4.42
C ASN A 111 9.12 17.62 5.53
N ASN A 112 8.55 17.84 6.70
CA ASN A 112 9.29 18.35 7.86
C ASN A 112 9.91 17.22 8.69
N ASN A 113 9.93 16.01 8.15
CA ASN A 113 10.47 14.82 8.79
C ASN A 113 9.70 14.40 10.05
N MET A 114 8.45 14.84 10.18
CA MET A 114 7.60 14.45 11.29
C MET A 114 6.83 13.19 10.93
N ARG A 115 6.73 12.28 11.88
CA ARG A 115 5.99 11.05 11.68
C ARG A 115 4.50 11.36 11.56
N VAL A 116 3.86 10.87 10.51
CA VAL A 116 2.43 11.04 10.30
C VAL A 116 1.67 9.72 10.40
N GLY A 117 2.38 8.61 10.43
CA GLY A 117 1.74 7.32 10.59
C GLY A 117 2.68 6.18 10.29
N THR A 118 2.10 4.99 10.17
CA THR A 118 2.84 3.78 9.82
C THR A 118 2.07 2.95 8.81
N ALA A 119 2.82 2.24 7.98
CA ALA A 119 2.29 1.32 6.97
C ALA A 119 3.19 0.09 6.92
N ASN A 120 3.29 -0.60 8.06
CA ASN A 120 4.20 -1.73 8.22
C ASN A 120 3.90 -2.84 7.23
N GLY A 121 4.93 -3.24 6.48
CA GLY A 121 4.81 -4.33 5.52
C GLY A 121 4.03 -3.97 4.26
N ILE A 122 3.51 -2.77 4.15
CA ILE A 122 2.78 -2.32 2.98
C ILE A 122 3.77 -1.78 1.95
N ASN A 123 3.55 -2.11 0.69
CA ASN A 123 4.35 -1.59 -0.41
C ASN A 123 4.39 -0.05 -0.35
N ALA A 124 5.57 0.53 -0.50
CA ALA A 124 5.75 1.97 -0.37
C ALA A 124 4.89 2.76 -1.35
N LYS A 125 4.65 2.24 -2.55
CA LYS A 125 3.81 2.91 -3.52
C LYS A 125 2.35 2.92 -3.07
N TYR A 126 1.89 1.85 -2.45
CA TYR A 126 0.54 1.78 -1.88
C TYR A 126 0.42 2.74 -0.71
N ALA A 127 1.42 2.77 0.16
CA ALA A 127 1.44 3.69 1.30
C ALA A 127 1.40 5.15 0.83
N ALA A 128 2.09 5.48 -0.25
CA ALA A 128 2.07 6.81 -0.82
C ALA A 128 0.68 7.21 -1.30
N VAL A 129 -0.03 6.29 -1.94
CA VAL A 129 -1.40 6.53 -2.38
C VAL A 129 -2.31 6.80 -1.19
N LEU A 130 -2.11 6.06 -0.10
CA LEU A 130 -2.96 6.19 1.09
C LEU A 130 -2.67 7.46 1.88
N PHE A 131 -1.39 7.84 2.01
CA PHE A 131 -0.99 8.93 2.90
C PHE A 131 -0.77 10.27 2.20
N PHE A 132 -0.36 10.26 0.94
CA PHE A 132 0.05 11.50 0.27
C PHE A 132 -0.84 11.91 -0.89
N PHE A 133 -1.43 10.95 -1.59
CA PHE A 133 -2.21 11.27 -2.79
C PHE A 133 -3.72 11.09 -2.60
N GLU A 134 -4.11 10.44 -1.53
CA GLU A 134 -5.50 10.33 -1.08
C GLU A 134 -6.47 9.91 -2.18
N LEU A 135 -6.08 8.93 -2.98
CA LEU A 135 -6.95 8.42 -4.04
C LEU A 135 -8.04 7.49 -3.51
N LEU A 136 -7.88 6.99 -2.28
CA LEU A 136 -8.84 6.08 -1.65
C LEU A 136 -9.37 6.63 -0.34
#